data_d3939ab8585d1e69f5f1e0053dae0be9
#
_entry.id   d3939ab8585d1e69f5f1e0053dae0be9
#
_cell.length_a   1.000
_cell.length_b   1.000
_cell.length_c   1.000
_cell.angle_alpha   90.00
_cell.angle_beta   90.00
_cell.angle_gamma   90.00
#
_symmetry.space_group_name_H-M   'P 1'
#
loop_
_entity.id
_entity.type
_entity.pdbx_description
1 polymer ?
#
loop_
_entity_poly.entity_id
_entity_poly.type
_entity_poly.pdbx_seq_one_letter_code
_entity_poly.pdbx_strand_id
1 'polypeptide(L)'
;MIASIVFLLIVVLGIPATFVCGAVIFAARSAPRDRHAHVGRNRLVVGAILSVFGLVAMALIAWSTHEDQHYDDFGSALTALAGVMAGALLIFGLGPFIPWLLLVLGRNASRLPPAFRPAVRPLADRPARTAAGVTTTMSAIAVAIAVVIISVAVTAKARAEYRPEGRLGALVVEGFSPDQAATVRAVIRQELSGAPIAENNGQRELGHISVETSDYSYWAETHIGDQALLRYLTGDPSTPYDPETAVVITTGEEGVTDSAKIQYAFFETNQSPSTKTIPAITVSPPEPRLRAVFIPAKVVQDLGFHLEPEQLIVDPSLHRTSAIERERLERRLGETAQIHLEQGYQAPTGWLYVVAVLVLIALVGALATIRSARSRRILLRAGGGSVAALRFFVGCRAAFSAALGTAMGACAGCVIGLLLAWPMTTPIDWDPAPRAPFETPWALIAALVVGLPAFAAAIAAFAPARWLTRSDRMSKPTLPPSPVSVP
;
A
#
# COMPACT_ATOMS: atom_id res chain seq x y z
N MET A 1 -18.38 -7.07 -5.92
CA MET A 1 -17.06 -7.31 -5.28
C MET A 1 -15.98 -7.84 -6.24
N ILE A 2 -16.13 -9.05 -6.86
CA ILE A 2 -15.11 -9.62 -7.78
C ILE A 2 -14.83 -8.69 -8.99
N ALA A 3 -15.85 -8.13 -9.63
CA ALA A 3 -15.68 -7.22 -10.77
C ALA A 3 -14.91 -5.95 -10.38
N SER A 4 -15.15 -5.39 -9.20
CA SER A 4 -14.43 -4.21 -8.70
C SER A 4 -12.96 -4.52 -8.40
N ILE A 5 -12.67 -5.71 -7.85
CA ILE A 5 -11.29 -6.17 -7.59
C ILE A 5 -10.55 -6.39 -8.92
N VAL A 6 -11.20 -7.02 -9.91
CA VAL A 6 -10.61 -7.24 -11.24
C VAL A 6 -10.37 -5.90 -11.95
N PHE A 7 -11.31 -4.97 -11.88
CA PHE A 7 -11.15 -3.63 -12.43
C PHE A 7 -9.99 -2.90 -11.78
N LEU A 8 -9.91 -2.89 -10.45
CA LEU A 8 -8.80 -2.31 -9.71
C LEU A 8 -7.45 -2.94 -10.09
N LEU A 9 -7.38 -4.26 -10.21
CA LEU A 9 -6.18 -4.99 -10.65
C LEU A 9 -5.76 -4.60 -12.08
N ILE A 10 -6.70 -4.47 -13.01
CA ILE A 10 -6.41 -4.04 -14.38
C ILE A 10 -5.90 -2.60 -14.40
N VAL A 11 -6.51 -1.70 -13.65
CA VAL A 11 -6.11 -0.29 -13.60
C VAL A 11 -4.76 -0.13 -12.89
N VAL A 12 -4.58 -0.73 -11.72
CA VAL A 12 -3.38 -0.56 -10.89
C VAL A 12 -2.17 -1.31 -11.43
N LEU A 13 -2.35 -2.50 -12.04
CA LEU A 13 -1.25 -3.28 -12.59
C LEU A 13 -1.17 -3.22 -14.11
N GLY A 14 -2.30 -3.18 -14.82
CA GLY A 14 -2.33 -3.21 -16.28
C GLY A 14 -1.79 -1.93 -16.91
N ILE A 15 -2.20 -0.77 -16.41
CA ILE A 15 -1.74 0.53 -16.96
C ILE A 15 -0.23 0.71 -16.75
N PRO A 16 0.34 0.60 -15.54
CA PRO A 16 1.80 0.69 -15.36
C PRO A 16 2.56 -0.37 -16.17
N ALA A 17 2.06 -1.60 -16.27
CA ALA A 17 2.71 -2.65 -17.05
C ALA A 17 2.79 -2.32 -18.54
N THR A 18 1.74 -1.75 -19.13
CA THR A 18 1.76 -1.32 -20.55
C THR A 18 2.75 -0.20 -20.79
N PHE A 19 2.85 0.77 -19.87
CA PHE A 19 3.84 1.85 -19.96
C PHE A 19 5.28 1.35 -19.76
N VAL A 20 5.51 0.41 -18.84
CA VAL A 20 6.81 -0.24 -18.68
C VAL A 20 7.21 -1.00 -19.95
N CYS A 21 6.31 -1.80 -20.51
CA CYS A 21 6.56 -2.48 -21.80
C CYS A 21 6.82 -1.47 -22.92
N GLY A 22 6.03 -0.40 -22.99
CA GLY A 22 6.22 0.70 -23.94
C GLY A 22 7.59 1.36 -23.78
N ALA A 23 8.02 1.66 -22.55
CA ALA A 23 9.33 2.26 -22.27
C ALA A 23 10.48 1.35 -22.73
N VAL A 24 10.37 0.04 -22.48
CA VAL A 24 11.35 -0.96 -22.93
C VAL A 24 11.42 -1.03 -24.46
N ILE A 25 10.28 -1.06 -25.13
CA ILE A 25 10.20 -1.06 -26.59
C ILE A 25 10.76 0.26 -27.16
N PHE A 26 10.43 1.38 -26.57
CA PHE A 26 10.90 2.70 -27.01
C PHE A 26 12.42 2.84 -26.81
N ALA A 27 12.95 2.39 -25.67
CA ALA A 27 14.40 2.34 -25.43
C ALA A 27 15.10 1.43 -26.43
N ALA A 28 14.58 0.23 -26.69
CA ALA A 28 15.16 -0.71 -27.64
C ALA A 28 15.15 -0.17 -29.08
N ARG A 29 14.06 0.49 -29.50
CA ARG A 29 13.95 1.12 -30.82
C ARG A 29 14.78 2.41 -30.94
N SER A 30 15.07 3.08 -29.83
CA SER A 30 15.88 4.30 -29.79
C SER A 30 17.36 3.99 -29.83
N ALA A 31 17.75 2.75 -29.51
CA ALA A 31 19.15 2.35 -29.52
C ALA A 31 19.68 2.28 -30.97
N PRO A 32 20.88 2.86 -31.23
CA PRO A 32 21.51 2.79 -32.53
C PRO A 32 21.90 1.37 -32.88
N ARG A 33 21.88 1.02 -34.18
CA ARG A 33 22.27 -0.29 -34.67
C ARG A 33 23.78 -0.50 -34.66
N ASP A 34 24.53 0.58 -34.83
CA ASP A 34 25.98 0.59 -34.91
C ASP A 34 26.62 1.41 -33.77
N ARG A 35 27.85 1.02 -33.38
CA ARG A 35 28.60 1.64 -32.27
C ARG A 35 28.93 3.11 -32.50
N HIS A 36 29.06 3.52 -33.79
CA HIS A 36 29.40 4.90 -34.18
C HIS A 36 28.16 5.76 -34.45
N ALA A 37 26.99 5.16 -34.51
CA ALA A 37 25.73 5.89 -34.70
C ALA A 37 25.34 6.64 -33.43
N HIS A 38 24.81 7.85 -33.59
CA HIS A 38 24.27 8.64 -32.50
C HIS A 38 22.79 8.25 -32.24
N VAL A 39 22.36 8.32 -30.96
CA VAL A 39 20.92 8.31 -30.66
C VAL A 39 20.31 9.52 -31.35
N GLY A 40 19.27 9.29 -32.14
CA GLY A 40 18.64 10.39 -32.89
C GLY A 40 18.17 11.51 -31.96
N ARG A 41 18.63 12.73 -32.20
CA ARG A 41 18.33 13.93 -31.39
C ARG A 41 16.82 14.08 -31.13
N ASN A 42 16.01 13.81 -32.17
CA ASN A 42 14.54 13.91 -32.05
C ASN A 42 13.95 12.95 -31.00
N ARG A 43 14.50 11.74 -30.84
CA ARG A 43 14.01 10.76 -29.84
C ARG A 43 14.39 11.17 -28.43
N LEU A 44 15.55 11.76 -28.21
CA LEU A 44 15.94 12.34 -26.93
C LEU A 44 15.08 13.54 -26.56
N VAL A 45 14.78 14.41 -27.55
CA VAL A 45 13.90 15.56 -27.35
C VAL A 45 12.49 15.10 -27.00
N VAL A 46 11.92 14.13 -27.71
CA VAL A 46 10.61 13.57 -27.40
C VAL A 46 10.61 12.95 -25.98
N GLY A 47 11.64 12.18 -25.64
CA GLY A 47 11.78 11.60 -24.30
C GLY A 47 11.84 12.69 -23.21
N ALA A 48 12.61 13.77 -23.45
CA ALA A 48 12.72 14.89 -22.53
C ALA A 48 11.37 15.60 -22.35
N ILE A 49 10.65 15.88 -23.44
CA ILE A 49 9.33 16.53 -23.39
C ILE A 49 8.34 15.67 -22.58
N LEU A 50 8.28 14.35 -22.82
CA LEU A 50 7.40 13.44 -22.09
C LEU A 50 7.76 13.37 -20.61
N SER A 51 9.06 13.30 -20.28
CA SER A 51 9.51 13.28 -18.88
C SER A 51 9.18 14.57 -18.14
N VAL A 52 9.43 15.73 -18.78
CA VAL A 52 9.10 17.03 -18.19
C VAL A 52 7.61 17.20 -18.04
N PHE A 53 6.83 16.83 -19.05
CA PHE A 53 5.38 16.90 -18.99
C PHE A 53 4.81 16.02 -17.86
N GLY A 54 5.29 14.76 -17.75
CA GLY A 54 4.88 13.87 -16.67
C GLY A 54 5.25 14.42 -15.29
N LEU A 55 6.45 14.99 -15.14
CA LEU A 55 6.90 15.61 -13.90
C LEU A 55 6.06 16.83 -13.53
N VAL A 56 5.83 17.74 -14.47
CA VAL A 56 5.02 18.95 -14.25
C VAL A 56 3.57 18.58 -13.93
N ALA A 57 2.98 17.62 -14.66
CA ALA A 57 1.63 17.15 -14.36
C ALA A 57 1.51 16.57 -12.95
N MET A 58 2.46 15.71 -12.52
CA MET A 58 2.48 15.21 -11.14
C MET A 58 2.66 16.32 -10.11
N ALA A 59 3.54 17.28 -10.37
CA ALA A 59 3.75 18.41 -9.47
C ALA A 59 2.49 19.29 -9.33
N LEU A 60 1.77 19.53 -10.44
CA LEU A 60 0.51 20.26 -10.41
C LEU A 60 -0.59 19.50 -9.66
N ILE A 61 -0.68 18.19 -9.85
CA ILE A 61 -1.61 17.33 -9.10
C ILE A 61 -1.26 17.35 -7.61
N ALA A 62 0.02 17.18 -7.24
CA ALA A 62 0.45 17.27 -5.86
C ALA A 62 0.16 18.65 -5.25
N TRP A 63 0.37 19.71 -6.03
CA TRP A 63 0.04 21.08 -5.60
C TRP A 63 -1.46 21.26 -5.39
N SER A 64 -2.31 20.80 -6.32
CA SER A 64 -3.77 20.93 -6.20
C SER A 64 -4.33 20.17 -4.99
N THR A 65 -3.64 19.13 -4.52
CA THR A 65 -4.03 18.34 -3.34
C THR A 65 -3.26 18.73 -2.08
N HIS A 66 -2.43 19.79 -2.11
CA HIS A 66 -1.64 20.25 -0.97
C HIS A 66 -2.51 20.97 0.07
N GLU A 67 -3.47 21.76 -0.37
CA GLU A 67 -4.45 22.37 0.50
C GLU A 67 -5.41 21.30 1.00
N ASP A 68 -5.86 21.40 2.25
CA ASP A 68 -6.83 20.50 2.88
C ASP A 68 -8.23 20.74 2.28
N GLN A 69 -8.34 20.50 0.96
CA GLN A 69 -9.59 20.63 0.24
C GLN A 69 -10.35 19.32 0.31
N HIS A 70 -11.65 19.47 0.51
CA HIS A 70 -12.56 18.34 0.47
C HIS A 70 -12.74 17.87 -0.98
N TYR A 71 -12.34 16.63 -1.25
CA TYR A 71 -12.60 15.96 -2.52
C TYR A 71 -13.63 14.85 -2.30
N ASP A 72 -14.57 14.74 -3.21
CA ASP A 72 -15.44 13.58 -3.26
C ASP A 72 -14.66 12.32 -3.68
N ASP A 73 -15.21 11.13 -3.44
CA ASP A 73 -14.57 9.85 -3.76
C ASP A 73 -14.17 9.75 -5.25
N PHE A 74 -14.99 10.29 -6.15
CA PHE A 74 -14.74 10.25 -7.58
C PHE A 74 -13.63 11.21 -7.97
N GLY A 75 -13.64 12.43 -7.44
CA GLY A 75 -12.60 13.44 -7.70
C GLY A 75 -11.23 12.99 -7.22
N SER A 76 -11.16 12.41 -6.00
CA SER A 76 -9.90 11.88 -5.45
C SER A 76 -9.38 10.67 -6.24
N ALA A 77 -10.24 9.76 -6.68
CA ALA A 77 -9.85 8.63 -7.53
C ALA A 77 -9.33 9.10 -8.90
N LEU A 78 -9.96 10.13 -9.51
CA LEU A 78 -9.54 10.68 -10.79
C LEU A 78 -8.18 11.38 -10.69
N THR A 79 -7.94 12.17 -9.64
CA THR A 79 -6.64 12.82 -9.40
C THR A 79 -5.53 11.82 -9.15
N ALA A 80 -5.80 10.76 -8.38
CA ALA A 80 -4.86 9.66 -8.18
C ALA A 80 -4.51 8.94 -9.50
N LEU A 81 -5.52 8.63 -10.32
CA LEU A 81 -5.32 8.00 -11.64
C LEU A 81 -4.52 8.90 -12.57
N ALA A 82 -4.84 10.20 -12.64
CA ALA A 82 -4.08 11.16 -13.43
C ALA A 82 -2.61 11.25 -12.99
N GLY A 83 -2.36 11.20 -11.69
CA GLY A 83 -1.00 11.15 -11.11
C GLY A 83 -0.23 9.90 -11.53
N VAL A 84 -0.87 8.72 -11.47
CA VAL A 84 -0.27 7.45 -11.92
C VAL A 84 0.06 7.50 -13.40
N MET A 85 -0.83 8.06 -14.25
CA MET A 85 -0.58 8.23 -15.68
C MET A 85 0.60 9.18 -15.94
N ALA A 86 0.69 10.28 -15.20
CA ALA A 86 1.81 11.23 -15.29
C ALA A 86 3.15 10.59 -14.87
N GLY A 87 3.15 9.77 -13.80
CA GLY A 87 4.31 8.98 -13.39
C GLY A 87 4.73 7.96 -14.44
N ALA A 88 3.77 7.29 -15.07
CA ALA A 88 4.04 6.36 -16.18
C ALA A 88 4.65 7.08 -17.40
N LEU A 89 4.19 8.30 -17.73
CA LEU A 89 4.79 9.14 -18.78
C LEU A 89 6.23 9.54 -18.46
N LEU A 90 6.53 9.85 -17.19
CA LEU A 90 7.90 10.12 -16.76
C LEU A 90 8.81 8.93 -17.02
N ILE A 91 8.41 7.72 -16.59
CA ILE A 91 9.18 6.49 -16.82
C ILE A 91 9.35 6.22 -18.31
N PHE A 92 8.28 6.36 -19.11
CA PHE A 92 8.31 6.18 -20.55
C PHE A 92 9.29 7.15 -21.23
N GLY A 93 9.25 8.43 -20.84
CA GLY A 93 10.13 9.47 -21.36
C GLY A 93 11.61 9.27 -21.02
N LEU A 94 11.92 8.60 -19.90
CA LEU A 94 13.29 8.25 -19.52
C LEU A 94 13.88 7.12 -20.37
N GLY A 95 13.06 6.31 -21.06
CA GLY A 95 13.51 5.19 -21.87
C GLY A 95 14.63 5.51 -22.88
N PRO A 96 14.52 6.54 -23.74
CA PRO A 96 15.55 6.92 -24.71
C PRO A 96 16.89 7.41 -24.11
N PHE A 97 16.89 7.85 -22.86
CA PHE A 97 18.13 8.28 -22.19
C PHE A 97 19.05 7.10 -21.81
N ILE A 98 18.48 5.90 -21.60
CA ILE A 98 19.27 4.72 -21.26
C ILE A 98 20.29 4.37 -22.36
N PRO A 99 19.93 4.18 -23.66
CA PRO A 99 20.92 3.91 -24.69
C PRO A 99 21.92 5.04 -24.87
N TRP A 100 21.51 6.31 -24.70
CA TRP A 100 22.41 7.45 -24.74
C TRP A 100 23.44 7.39 -23.60
N LEU A 101 22.99 7.11 -22.37
CA LEU A 101 23.85 7.00 -21.20
C LEU A 101 24.86 5.83 -21.32
N LEU A 102 24.41 4.69 -21.86
CA LEU A 102 25.29 3.55 -22.14
C LEU A 102 26.38 3.91 -23.15
N LEU A 103 26.08 4.71 -24.18
CA LEU A 103 27.07 5.17 -25.14
C LEU A 103 28.06 6.15 -24.52
N VAL A 104 27.59 7.11 -23.71
CA VAL A 104 28.44 8.04 -22.97
C VAL A 104 29.38 7.30 -22.03
N LEU A 105 28.85 6.33 -21.29
CA LEU A 105 29.63 5.49 -20.39
C LEU A 105 30.68 4.67 -21.14
N GLY A 106 30.31 4.09 -22.30
CA GLY A 106 31.20 3.37 -23.16
C GLY A 106 32.38 4.24 -23.72
N ARG A 107 32.08 5.49 -24.10
CA ARG A 107 33.09 6.47 -24.55
C ARG A 107 34.04 6.85 -23.43
N ASN A 108 33.56 7.04 -22.23
CA ASN A 108 34.36 7.41 -21.05
C ASN A 108 34.95 6.20 -20.30
N ALA A 109 34.84 4.98 -20.85
CA ALA A 109 35.37 3.78 -20.22
C ALA A 109 36.88 3.82 -20.00
N SER A 110 37.63 4.64 -20.76
CA SER A 110 39.09 4.87 -20.58
C SER A 110 39.41 5.54 -19.25
N ARG A 111 38.48 6.30 -18.65
CA ARG A 111 38.66 6.97 -17.36
C ARG A 111 38.44 6.05 -16.17
N LEU A 112 37.81 4.88 -16.38
CA LEU A 112 37.59 3.89 -15.32
C LEU A 112 38.86 3.13 -14.97
N PRO A 113 38.97 2.61 -13.72
CA PRO A 113 40.07 1.71 -13.35
C PRO A 113 40.23 0.54 -14.33
N PRO A 114 41.43 0.05 -14.59
CA PRO A 114 41.67 -0.98 -15.61
C PRO A 114 40.85 -2.24 -15.46
N ALA A 115 40.54 -2.63 -14.21
CA ALA A 115 39.74 -3.82 -13.89
C ALA A 115 38.29 -3.75 -14.39
N PHE A 116 37.70 -2.55 -14.49
CA PHE A 116 36.28 -2.37 -14.88
C PHE A 116 36.12 -2.06 -16.38
N ARG A 117 37.15 -1.60 -17.07
CA ARG A 117 37.10 -1.25 -18.50
C ARG A 117 36.57 -2.37 -19.39
N PRO A 118 37.01 -3.65 -19.25
CA PRO A 118 36.52 -4.73 -20.07
C PRO A 118 35.05 -5.12 -19.76
N ALA A 119 34.55 -4.80 -18.58
CA ALA A 119 33.15 -5.04 -18.22
C ALA A 119 32.17 -4.01 -18.82
N VAL A 120 32.61 -2.73 -18.93
CA VAL A 120 31.80 -1.60 -19.40
C VAL A 120 31.74 -1.49 -20.92
N ARG A 121 32.89 -1.65 -21.61
CA ARG A 121 32.98 -1.56 -23.09
C ARG A 121 31.95 -2.43 -23.83
N PRO A 122 31.71 -3.71 -23.46
CA PRO A 122 30.76 -4.56 -24.16
C PRO A 122 29.29 -4.15 -23.93
N LEU A 123 28.99 -3.32 -22.92
CA LEU A 123 27.63 -2.78 -22.72
C LEU A 123 27.23 -1.81 -23.83
N ALA A 124 28.21 -1.09 -24.39
CA ALA A 124 28.01 -0.19 -25.53
C ALA A 124 28.04 -0.89 -26.89
N ASP A 125 28.52 -2.13 -27.00
CA ASP A 125 28.64 -2.85 -28.29
C ASP A 125 27.30 -3.28 -28.87
N ARG A 126 26.29 -3.52 -28.01
CA ARG A 126 24.93 -3.89 -28.42
C ARG A 126 23.91 -3.10 -27.61
N PRO A 127 23.80 -1.79 -27.89
CA PRO A 127 23.04 -0.88 -27.08
C PRO A 127 21.54 -1.24 -26.99
N ALA A 128 20.93 -1.80 -28.05
CA ALA A 128 19.52 -2.15 -28.07
C ALA A 128 19.14 -3.22 -27.03
N ARG A 129 19.88 -4.32 -26.94
CA ARG A 129 19.59 -5.39 -25.97
C ARG A 129 19.95 -5.00 -24.54
N THR A 130 21.06 -4.31 -24.37
CA THR A 130 21.48 -3.83 -23.04
C THR A 130 20.52 -2.76 -22.55
N ALA A 131 20.11 -1.83 -23.40
CA ALA A 131 19.14 -0.81 -23.05
C ALA A 131 17.80 -1.39 -22.61
N ALA A 132 17.28 -2.41 -23.32
CA ALA A 132 16.05 -3.07 -22.91
C ALA A 132 16.15 -3.64 -21.49
N GLY A 133 17.20 -4.37 -21.16
CA GLY A 133 17.40 -4.94 -19.83
C GLY A 133 17.55 -3.86 -18.74
N VAL A 134 18.35 -2.83 -19.00
CA VAL A 134 18.53 -1.71 -18.05
C VAL A 134 17.24 -0.93 -17.87
N THR A 135 16.47 -0.68 -18.95
CA THR A 135 15.17 0.01 -18.84
C THR A 135 14.17 -0.83 -18.05
N THR A 136 14.13 -2.15 -18.24
CA THR A 136 13.29 -3.04 -17.43
C THR A 136 13.65 -2.92 -15.94
N THR A 137 14.94 -2.97 -15.61
CA THR A 137 15.44 -2.79 -14.22
C THR A 137 15.05 -1.41 -13.69
N MET A 138 15.29 -0.34 -14.46
CA MET A 138 14.94 1.04 -14.10
C MET A 138 13.45 1.18 -13.81
N SER A 139 12.60 0.75 -14.73
CA SER A 139 11.15 0.88 -14.59
C SER A 139 10.60 0.08 -13.42
N ALA A 140 11.07 -1.17 -13.26
CA ALA A 140 10.62 -2.02 -12.15
C ALA A 140 11.05 -1.45 -10.78
N ILE A 141 12.26 -0.92 -10.66
CA ILE A 141 12.74 -0.28 -9.42
C ILE A 141 12.04 1.06 -9.18
N ALA A 142 11.77 1.85 -10.22
CA ALA A 142 11.02 3.09 -10.08
C ALA A 142 9.62 2.84 -9.51
N VAL A 143 8.90 1.85 -10.07
CA VAL A 143 7.59 1.46 -9.55
C VAL A 143 7.69 0.87 -8.14
N ALA A 144 8.69 0.01 -7.86
CA ALA A 144 8.87 -0.59 -6.55
C ALA A 144 9.08 0.48 -5.45
N ILE A 145 9.96 1.46 -5.70
CA ILE A 145 10.24 2.54 -4.74
C ILE A 145 9.02 3.46 -4.58
N ALA A 146 8.33 3.79 -5.69
CA ALA A 146 7.09 4.56 -5.60
C ALA A 146 6.04 3.85 -4.76
N VAL A 147 5.82 2.54 -4.98
CA VAL A 147 4.90 1.72 -4.17
C VAL A 147 5.30 1.72 -2.70
N VAL A 148 6.58 1.58 -2.38
CA VAL A 148 7.07 1.62 -0.99
C VAL A 148 6.73 2.95 -0.32
N ILE A 149 7.04 4.08 -0.96
CA ILE A 149 6.80 5.42 -0.40
C ILE A 149 5.29 5.66 -0.22
N ILE A 150 4.49 5.37 -1.25
CA ILE A 150 3.04 5.54 -1.21
C ILE A 150 2.42 4.64 -0.13
N SER A 151 2.84 3.37 -0.04
CA SER A 151 2.32 2.45 0.97
C SER A 151 2.62 2.91 2.39
N VAL A 152 3.81 3.48 2.64
CA VAL A 152 4.16 4.05 3.95
C VAL A 152 3.30 5.27 4.25
N ALA A 153 3.10 6.17 3.28
CA ALA A 153 2.26 7.36 3.45
C ALA A 153 0.79 7.00 3.71
N VAL A 154 0.22 6.09 2.91
CA VAL A 154 -1.17 5.61 3.07
C VAL A 154 -1.34 4.87 4.41
N THR A 155 -0.35 4.08 4.82
CA THR A 155 -0.37 3.39 6.12
C THR A 155 -0.32 4.40 7.28
N ALA A 156 0.47 5.47 7.16
CA ALA A 156 0.51 6.54 8.16
C ALA A 156 -0.84 7.26 8.28
N LYS A 157 -1.47 7.60 7.12
CA LYS A 157 -2.82 8.15 7.08
C LYS A 157 -3.83 7.20 7.75
N ALA A 158 -3.92 5.97 7.28
CA ALA A 158 -4.86 4.99 7.80
C ALA A 158 -4.66 4.73 9.30
N ARG A 159 -3.42 4.80 9.79
CA ARG A 159 -3.13 4.70 11.23
C ARG A 159 -3.62 5.91 12.02
N ALA A 160 -3.50 7.11 11.44
CA ALA A 160 -3.95 8.34 12.09
C ALA A 160 -5.49 8.45 12.11
N GLU A 161 -6.14 7.98 11.04
CA GLU A 161 -7.60 7.96 10.91
C GLU A 161 -8.25 6.75 11.58
N TYR A 162 -7.44 5.75 12.01
CA TYR A 162 -7.96 4.55 12.65
C TYR A 162 -8.68 4.89 13.94
N ARG A 163 -9.97 4.59 13.97
CA ARG A 163 -10.81 4.64 15.16
C ARG A 163 -11.04 3.21 15.62
N PRO A 164 -10.61 2.84 16.84
CA PRO A 164 -10.90 1.51 17.35
C PRO A 164 -12.40 1.36 17.59
N GLU A 165 -12.98 0.25 17.19
CA GLU A 165 -14.37 -0.11 17.45
C GLU A 165 -14.62 -0.49 18.91
N GLY A 166 -13.53 -0.60 19.68
CA GLY A 166 -13.59 -0.94 21.08
C GLY A 166 -12.23 -0.87 21.77
N ARG A 167 -12.19 -1.30 23.02
CA ARG A 167 -10.92 -1.37 23.76
C ARG A 167 -10.02 -2.49 23.21
N LEU A 168 -8.72 -2.25 23.21
CA LEU A 168 -7.75 -3.21 22.70
C LEU A 168 -7.89 -4.58 23.37
N GLY A 169 -8.12 -5.62 22.59
CA GLY A 169 -8.38 -6.98 23.06
C GLY A 169 -9.85 -7.30 23.35
N ALA A 170 -10.76 -6.35 23.16
CA ALA A 170 -12.19 -6.61 23.29
C ALA A 170 -12.68 -7.53 22.15
N LEU A 171 -13.55 -8.45 22.50
CA LEU A 171 -14.29 -9.25 21.54
C LEU A 171 -15.69 -8.60 21.39
N VAL A 172 -15.98 -8.15 20.18
CA VAL A 172 -17.28 -7.59 19.80
C VAL A 172 -17.97 -8.59 18.89
N VAL A 173 -19.22 -8.93 19.20
CA VAL A 173 -20.07 -9.82 18.39
C VAL A 173 -21.30 -9.05 17.99
N GLU A 174 -21.51 -8.90 16.69
CA GLU A 174 -22.58 -8.08 16.10
C GLU A 174 -23.19 -8.72 14.85
N GLY A 175 -24.14 -8.04 14.20
CA GLY A 175 -24.75 -8.51 12.94
C GLY A 175 -25.73 -9.65 13.12
N PHE A 176 -26.13 -9.98 14.33
CA PHE A 176 -27.18 -10.95 14.64
C PHE A 176 -28.56 -10.27 14.73
N SER A 177 -29.61 -11.00 14.45
CA SER A 177 -30.96 -10.49 14.67
C SER A 177 -31.35 -10.55 16.16
N PRO A 178 -32.29 -9.67 16.64
CA PRO A 178 -32.66 -9.59 18.05
C PRO A 178 -33.15 -10.91 18.64
N ASP A 179 -33.88 -11.70 17.85
CA ASP A 179 -34.35 -13.04 18.23
C ASP A 179 -33.20 -14.05 18.39
N GLN A 180 -32.09 -13.83 17.74
CA GLN A 180 -30.89 -14.65 17.86
C GLN A 180 -29.97 -14.25 19.03
N ALA A 181 -30.14 -13.05 19.60
CA ALA A 181 -29.30 -12.51 20.66
C ALA A 181 -29.14 -13.48 21.87
N ALA A 182 -30.19 -14.11 22.29
CA ALA A 182 -30.16 -15.09 23.39
C ALA A 182 -29.30 -16.32 23.04
N THR A 183 -29.42 -16.80 21.81
CA THR A 183 -28.61 -17.94 21.31
C THR A 183 -27.15 -17.56 21.19
N VAL A 184 -26.83 -16.41 20.59
CA VAL A 184 -25.47 -15.90 20.46
C VAL A 184 -24.82 -15.74 21.84
N ARG A 185 -25.54 -15.13 22.79
CA ARG A 185 -25.09 -14.97 24.18
C ARG A 185 -24.79 -16.33 24.86
N ALA A 186 -25.63 -17.34 24.64
CA ALA A 186 -25.45 -18.69 25.19
C ALA A 186 -24.17 -19.34 24.61
N VAL A 187 -23.91 -19.19 23.32
CA VAL A 187 -22.70 -19.70 22.67
C VAL A 187 -21.46 -19.02 23.22
N ILE A 188 -21.48 -17.68 23.36
CA ILE A 188 -20.33 -16.93 23.94
C ILE A 188 -20.05 -17.43 25.37
N ARG A 189 -21.07 -17.56 26.23
CA ARG A 189 -20.91 -18.04 27.60
C ARG A 189 -20.38 -19.47 27.68
N GLN A 190 -20.75 -20.32 26.73
CA GLN A 190 -20.28 -21.70 26.67
C GLN A 190 -18.81 -21.80 26.26
N GLU A 191 -18.40 -21.01 25.26
CA GLU A 191 -17.02 -21.04 24.74
C GLU A 191 -16.04 -20.27 25.63
N LEU A 192 -16.47 -19.17 26.23
CA LEU A 192 -15.64 -18.30 27.06
C LEU A 192 -15.93 -18.47 28.57
N SER A 193 -16.32 -19.66 28.99
CA SER A 193 -16.39 -20.14 30.40
C SER A 193 -16.69 -19.05 31.45
N GLY A 194 -17.89 -18.41 31.35
CA GLY A 194 -18.36 -17.47 32.37
C GLY A 194 -17.82 -16.04 32.25
N ALA A 195 -17.21 -15.65 31.11
CA ALA A 195 -16.84 -14.27 30.86
C ALA A 195 -18.08 -13.36 30.94
N PRO A 196 -18.01 -12.23 31.67
CA PRO A 196 -19.10 -11.27 31.69
C PRO A 196 -19.24 -10.63 30.30
N ILE A 197 -20.49 -10.48 29.87
CA ILE A 197 -20.85 -9.90 28.57
C ILE A 197 -21.51 -8.56 28.86
N ALA A 198 -20.96 -7.49 28.31
CA ALA A 198 -21.61 -6.18 28.23
C ALA A 198 -22.48 -6.12 26.96
N GLU A 199 -23.63 -5.47 27.06
CA GLU A 199 -24.59 -5.36 25.98
C GLU A 199 -24.72 -3.91 25.55
N ASN A 200 -24.41 -3.63 24.29
CA ASN A 200 -24.75 -2.37 23.67
C ASN A 200 -26.06 -2.57 22.92
N ASN A 201 -27.05 -1.73 23.25
CA ASN A 201 -28.39 -1.87 22.72
C ASN A 201 -28.63 -0.85 21.61
N GLY A 202 -29.22 -1.31 20.51
CA GLY A 202 -29.80 -0.46 19.49
C GLY A 202 -31.29 -0.22 19.77
N GLN A 203 -31.86 0.72 19.03
CA GLN A 203 -33.28 1.01 19.06
C GLN A 203 -33.97 0.29 17.91
N ARG A 204 -34.99 -0.51 18.22
CA ARG A 204 -35.77 -1.28 17.21
C ARG A 204 -36.65 -0.42 16.34
N GLU A 205 -37.23 0.62 16.90
CA GLU A 205 -38.18 1.43 16.20
C GLU A 205 -37.51 2.43 15.27
N LEU A 206 -38.16 2.74 14.16
CA LEU A 206 -37.76 3.75 13.21
C LEU A 206 -37.75 5.13 13.91
N GLY A 207 -36.71 5.37 14.68
CA GLY A 207 -36.48 6.61 15.40
C GLY A 207 -35.02 7.04 15.30
N HIS A 208 -34.74 8.28 15.60
CA HIS A 208 -33.43 8.83 15.69
C HIS A 208 -33.16 9.34 17.10
N ILE A 209 -32.04 8.94 17.69
CA ILE A 209 -31.54 9.51 18.94
C ILE A 209 -30.18 10.13 18.64
N SER A 210 -30.05 11.40 18.91
CA SER A 210 -28.77 12.09 18.90
C SER A 210 -28.53 12.78 20.23
N VAL A 211 -27.27 12.92 20.61
CA VAL A 211 -26.89 13.56 21.85
C VAL A 211 -26.08 14.81 21.54
N GLU A 212 -26.58 15.95 21.97
CA GLU A 212 -25.85 17.20 21.93
C GLU A 212 -25.26 17.48 23.33
N THR A 213 -23.99 17.72 23.39
CA THR A 213 -23.31 18.25 24.58
C THR A 213 -22.76 19.64 24.25
N SER A 214 -22.57 20.51 25.23
CA SER A 214 -22.23 21.92 25.02
C SER A 214 -20.98 22.18 24.19
N ASP A 215 -20.07 21.21 24.11
CA ASP A 215 -18.78 21.33 23.44
C ASP A 215 -18.54 20.23 22.38
N TYR A 216 -19.51 19.35 22.14
CA TYR A 216 -19.39 18.24 21.19
C TYR A 216 -20.24 18.45 19.95
N SER A 217 -19.57 18.57 18.82
CA SER A 217 -20.22 18.43 17.53
C SER A 217 -20.56 16.94 17.25
N TYR A 218 -21.69 16.69 16.79
CA TYR A 218 -22.44 15.63 16.10
C TYR A 218 -21.85 14.20 15.94
N TRP A 219 -20.61 13.86 16.37
CA TRP A 219 -19.92 12.65 15.90
C TRP A 219 -19.44 11.70 17.00
N ALA A 220 -19.88 11.85 18.23
CA ALA A 220 -19.59 10.85 19.26
C ALA A 220 -20.53 9.66 19.10
N GLU A 221 -19.98 8.45 19.07
CA GLU A 221 -20.79 7.24 19.05
C GLU A 221 -21.62 7.13 20.32
N THR A 222 -22.92 6.88 20.19
CA THR A 222 -23.84 6.73 21.32
C THR A 222 -23.97 5.26 21.66
N HIS A 223 -23.66 4.91 22.90
CA HIS A 223 -23.78 3.57 23.44
C HIS A 223 -24.88 3.52 24.49
N ILE A 224 -25.79 2.59 24.37
CA ILE A 224 -26.95 2.42 25.26
C ILE A 224 -26.84 1.11 26.01
N GLY A 225 -26.77 1.15 27.34
CA GLY A 225 -26.63 -0.09 28.09
C GLY A 225 -26.70 0.07 29.60
N ASP A 226 -26.11 -0.90 30.27
CA ASP A 226 -26.06 -1.00 31.71
C ASP A 226 -24.66 -0.67 32.28
N GLN A 227 -24.51 -0.92 33.58
CA GLN A 227 -23.24 -0.72 34.28
C GLN A 227 -22.08 -1.53 33.67
N ALA A 228 -22.33 -2.71 33.10
CA ALA A 228 -21.28 -3.54 32.53
C ALA A 228 -20.70 -2.86 31.27
N LEU A 229 -21.57 -2.30 30.43
CA LEU A 229 -21.16 -1.52 29.27
C LEU A 229 -20.38 -0.25 29.66
N LEU A 230 -20.87 0.48 30.68
CA LEU A 230 -20.17 1.68 31.16
C LEU A 230 -18.75 1.34 31.66
N ARG A 231 -18.58 0.29 32.43
CA ARG A 231 -17.26 -0.17 32.90
C ARG A 231 -16.34 -0.59 31.76
N TYR A 232 -16.90 -1.24 30.76
CA TYR A 232 -16.17 -1.57 29.54
C TYR A 232 -15.71 -0.30 28.81
N LEU A 233 -16.58 0.67 28.57
CA LEU A 233 -16.24 1.91 27.85
C LEU A 233 -15.23 2.76 28.57
N THR A 234 -15.36 2.92 29.90
CA THR A 234 -14.46 3.75 30.70
C THR A 234 -13.16 3.04 31.07
N GLY A 235 -13.16 1.69 31.08
CA GLY A 235 -12.03 0.89 31.55
C GLY A 235 -11.77 0.99 33.04
N ASP A 236 -12.60 1.71 33.78
CA ASP A 236 -12.48 1.91 35.21
C ASP A 236 -13.71 1.34 35.94
N PRO A 237 -13.55 0.25 36.73
CA PRO A 237 -14.63 -0.33 37.49
C PRO A 237 -15.19 0.59 38.57
N SER A 238 -14.48 1.66 38.92
CA SER A 238 -14.89 2.65 39.94
C SER A 238 -15.78 3.76 39.38
N THR A 239 -15.94 3.83 38.03
CA THR A 239 -16.82 4.83 37.40
C THR A 239 -18.22 4.75 37.98
N PRO A 240 -18.77 5.86 38.55
CA PRO A 240 -20.10 5.83 39.13
C PRO A 240 -21.17 5.58 38.08
N TYR A 241 -22.05 4.64 38.32
CA TYR A 241 -23.22 4.37 37.49
C TYR A 241 -24.47 4.91 38.14
N ASP A 242 -25.14 5.83 37.46
CA ASP A 242 -26.46 6.29 37.81
C ASP A 242 -27.40 6.04 36.61
N PRO A 243 -28.56 5.38 36.81
CA PRO A 243 -29.48 5.04 35.73
C PRO A 243 -30.15 6.25 35.07
N GLU A 244 -29.96 7.47 35.56
CA GLU A 244 -30.55 8.70 35.01
C GLU A 244 -29.49 9.71 34.51
N THR A 245 -28.19 9.40 34.66
CA THR A 245 -27.08 10.28 34.30
C THR A 245 -26.31 9.73 33.11
N ALA A 246 -26.13 10.52 32.05
CA ALA A 246 -25.26 10.17 30.93
C ALA A 246 -23.79 10.30 31.30
N VAL A 247 -22.95 9.54 30.62
CA VAL A 247 -21.47 9.65 30.78
C VAL A 247 -20.85 10.02 29.45
N VAL A 248 -20.21 11.19 29.40
CA VAL A 248 -19.48 11.67 28.24
C VAL A 248 -18.03 11.24 28.38
N ILE A 249 -17.57 10.42 27.44
CA ILE A 249 -16.22 9.86 27.43
C ILE A 249 -15.37 10.67 26.46
N THR A 250 -14.35 11.36 26.97
CA THR A 250 -13.54 12.31 26.22
C THR A 250 -12.04 12.05 26.34
N THR A 251 -11.26 12.61 25.44
CA THR A 251 -9.79 12.51 25.47
C THR A 251 -9.12 13.55 26.39
N GLY A 252 -9.89 14.34 27.12
CA GLY A 252 -9.37 15.31 28.12
C GLY A 252 -9.05 16.72 27.59
N GLU A 253 -9.14 16.94 26.28
CA GLU A 253 -8.96 18.28 25.68
C GLU A 253 -10.27 19.09 25.63
N GLU A 254 -11.38 18.45 25.94
CA GLU A 254 -12.73 19.01 25.84
C GLU A 254 -13.25 19.36 27.24
N GLY A 255 -14.12 20.37 27.28
CA GLY A 255 -14.63 20.89 28.54
C GLY A 255 -15.45 19.89 29.37
N VAL A 256 -15.66 20.19 30.64
CA VAL A 256 -16.53 19.40 31.51
C VAL A 256 -17.97 19.70 31.17
N THR A 257 -18.75 18.68 30.90
CA THR A 257 -20.18 18.79 30.57
C THR A 257 -21.02 18.33 31.75
N ASP A 258 -21.95 19.17 32.19
CA ASP A 258 -22.85 18.88 33.31
C ASP A 258 -24.19 18.32 32.87
N SER A 259 -24.53 18.47 31.59
CA SER A 259 -25.79 18.03 31.02
C SER A 259 -25.63 17.55 29.59
N ALA A 260 -26.41 16.56 29.23
CA ALA A 260 -26.56 16.04 27.86
C ALA A 260 -27.99 16.29 27.36
N LYS A 261 -28.10 16.78 26.14
CA LYS A 261 -29.37 17.05 25.49
C LYS A 261 -29.66 15.95 24.49
N ILE A 262 -30.61 15.09 24.79
CA ILE A 262 -31.05 14.00 23.93
C ILE A 262 -32.13 14.54 22.99
N GLN A 263 -31.84 14.54 21.70
CA GLN A 263 -32.84 14.79 20.67
C GLN A 263 -33.34 13.44 20.16
N TYR A 264 -34.65 13.26 20.12
CA TYR A 264 -35.25 12.02 19.66
C TYR A 264 -36.49 12.26 18.81
N ALA A 265 -36.70 11.42 17.83
CA ALA A 265 -37.90 11.46 16.99
C ALA A 265 -38.31 10.04 16.63
N PHE A 266 -39.66 9.81 16.56
CA PHE A 266 -40.21 8.59 16.02
C PHE A 266 -40.61 8.86 14.57
N PHE A 267 -40.11 8.08 13.62
CA PHE A 267 -40.40 8.30 12.19
C PHE A 267 -41.87 8.04 11.81
N GLU A 268 -42.58 7.24 12.60
CA GLU A 268 -44.01 6.94 12.34
C GLU A 268 -44.92 8.14 12.56
N THR A 269 -44.54 9.11 13.37
CA THR A 269 -45.47 10.16 13.82
C THR A 269 -45.30 11.48 13.04
N ASN A 270 -44.36 11.62 12.14
CA ASN A 270 -44.08 12.87 11.39
C ASN A 270 -44.01 14.13 12.29
N GLN A 271 -43.69 13.94 13.58
CA GLN A 271 -43.55 15.02 14.57
C GLN A 271 -42.17 15.60 14.53
N SER A 272 -42.06 16.88 14.88
CA SER A 272 -40.77 17.52 15.07
C SER A 272 -39.97 16.81 16.17
N PRO A 273 -38.64 16.70 16.07
CA PRO A 273 -37.83 16.08 17.09
C PRO A 273 -38.10 16.64 18.48
N SER A 274 -38.31 15.78 19.44
CA SER A 274 -38.46 16.12 20.85
C SER A 274 -37.09 16.16 21.52
N THR A 275 -36.98 16.93 22.59
CA THR A 275 -35.71 17.08 23.31
C THR A 275 -35.89 16.82 24.79
N LYS A 276 -34.99 16.04 25.39
CA LYS A 276 -34.90 15.83 26.84
C LYS A 276 -33.48 16.14 27.31
N THR A 277 -33.37 16.98 28.32
CA THR A 277 -32.07 17.25 28.98
C THR A 277 -31.96 16.34 30.20
N ILE A 278 -30.79 15.69 30.32
CA ILE A 278 -30.47 14.81 31.46
C ILE A 278 -29.12 15.26 32.07
N PRO A 279 -28.85 14.97 33.34
CA PRO A 279 -27.53 15.17 33.94
C PRO A 279 -26.47 14.39 33.16
N ALA A 280 -25.27 14.93 33.09
CA ALA A 280 -24.13 14.26 32.50
C ALA A 280 -22.86 14.44 33.34
N ILE A 281 -21.98 13.48 33.30
CA ILE A 281 -20.64 13.57 33.86
C ILE A 281 -19.60 13.30 32.78
N THR A 282 -18.48 13.96 32.83
CA THR A 282 -17.37 13.76 31.90
C THR A 282 -16.33 12.84 32.53
N VAL A 283 -15.89 11.83 31.77
CA VAL A 283 -14.88 10.87 32.20
C VAL A 283 -13.81 10.77 31.09
N SER A 284 -12.54 10.79 31.49
CA SER A 284 -11.42 10.57 30.58
C SER A 284 -10.86 9.18 30.82
N PRO A 285 -11.06 8.23 29.86
CA PRO A 285 -10.56 6.87 30.01
C PRO A 285 -9.03 6.82 29.85
N PRO A 286 -8.37 5.78 30.40
CA PRO A 286 -6.93 5.60 30.23
C PRO A 286 -6.52 5.33 28.77
N GLU A 287 -7.43 4.92 27.92
CA GLU A 287 -7.21 4.74 26.47
C GLU A 287 -7.71 5.97 25.71
N PRO A 288 -6.81 6.86 25.21
CA PRO A 288 -7.16 8.22 24.76
C PRO A 288 -7.88 8.29 23.41
N ARG A 289 -8.36 7.20 22.84
CA ARG A 289 -8.96 7.19 21.50
C ARG A 289 -10.45 6.89 21.47
N LEU A 290 -11.02 6.45 22.56
CA LEU A 290 -12.44 6.15 22.62
C LEU A 290 -13.20 7.44 22.98
N ARG A 291 -13.95 7.96 22.01
CA ARG A 291 -14.87 9.08 22.22
C ARG A 291 -16.28 8.55 22.09
N ALA A 292 -17.04 8.59 23.15
CA ALA A 292 -18.38 8.03 23.17
C ALA A 292 -19.29 8.77 24.15
N VAL A 293 -20.59 8.67 23.93
CA VAL A 293 -21.58 9.08 24.91
C VAL A 293 -22.33 7.82 25.35
N PHE A 294 -22.18 7.51 26.63
CA PHE A 294 -22.97 6.44 27.24
C PHE A 294 -24.29 6.97 27.78
N ILE A 295 -25.38 6.32 27.42
CA ILE A 295 -26.72 6.59 27.93
C ILE A 295 -27.22 5.36 28.66
N PRO A 296 -27.69 5.48 29.93
CA PRO A 296 -28.31 4.36 30.60
C PRO A 296 -29.54 3.87 29.87
N ALA A 297 -29.67 2.55 29.73
CA ALA A 297 -30.84 1.92 29.04
C ALA A 297 -32.18 2.39 29.61
N LYS A 298 -32.27 2.63 30.92
CA LYS A 298 -33.50 3.16 31.58
C LYS A 298 -33.93 4.51 30.98
N VAL A 299 -32.99 5.44 30.73
CA VAL A 299 -33.34 6.76 30.15
C VAL A 299 -34.03 6.62 28.81
N VAL A 300 -33.54 5.71 27.96
CA VAL A 300 -34.08 5.48 26.61
C VAL A 300 -35.42 4.73 26.67
N GLN A 301 -35.56 3.79 27.58
CA GLN A 301 -36.83 3.11 27.85
C GLN A 301 -37.92 4.08 28.38
N ASP A 302 -37.52 5.03 29.27
CA ASP A 302 -38.43 6.07 29.79
C ASP A 302 -38.89 7.07 28.70
N LEU A 303 -38.17 7.14 27.56
CA LEU A 303 -38.58 7.89 26.36
C LEU A 303 -39.57 7.11 25.47
N GLY A 304 -39.83 5.83 25.78
CA GLY A 304 -40.74 4.96 25.04
C GLY A 304 -40.08 4.08 23.99
N PHE A 305 -38.75 4.03 23.91
CA PHE A 305 -38.04 3.16 22.95
C PHE A 305 -37.90 1.74 23.49
N HIS A 306 -38.13 0.76 22.62
CA HIS A 306 -37.77 -0.62 22.88
C HIS A 306 -36.31 -0.86 22.49
N LEU A 307 -35.51 -1.36 23.44
CA LEU A 307 -34.13 -1.64 23.27
C LEU A 307 -33.91 -3.12 22.92
N GLU A 308 -33.06 -3.37 21.95
CA GLU A 308 -32.62 -4.72 21.56
C GLU A 308 -31.09 -4.78 21.53
N PRO A 309 -30.51 -5.90 21.95
CA PRO A 309 -29.07 -6.07 21.87
C PRO A 309 -28.58 -6.00 20.41
N GLU A 310 -27.69 -5.07 20.11
CA GLU A 310 -27.06 -4.88 18.80
C GLU A 310 -25.65 -5.46 18.80
N GLN A 311 -24.96 -5.26 19.93
CA GLN A 311 -23.59 -5.79 20.10
C GLN A 311 -23.47 -6.48 21.47
N LEU A 312 -22.76 -7.61 21.48
CA LEU A 312 -22.36 -8.31 22.68
C LEU A 312 -20.84 -8.21 22.82
N ILE A 313 -20.39 -7.64 23.93
CA ILE A 313 -19.00 -7.26 24.12
C ILE A 313 -18.41 -8.03 25.31
N VAL A 314 -17.25 -8.65 25.10
CA VAL A 314 -16.46 -9.26 26.17
C VAL A 314 -15.30 -8.34 26.52
N ASP A 315 -15.29 -7.86 27.77
CA ASP A 315 -14.27 -6.93 28.27
C ASP A 315 -12.91 -7.62 28.39
N PRO A 316 -11.87 -7.11 27.71
CA PRO A 316 -10.51 -7.68 27.74
C PRO A 316 -9.85 -7.60 29.13
N SER A 317 -10.33 -6.73 30.03
CA SER A 317 -9.85 -6.67 31.40
C SER A 317 -10.35 -7.85 32.26
N LEU A 318 -11.48 -8.46 31.89
CA LEU A 318 -12.10 -9.57 32.58
C LEU A 318 -11.80 -10.91 31.91
N HIS A 319 -11.73 -10.95 30.58
CA HIS A 319 -11.37 -12.13 29.81
C HIS A 319 -10.63 -11.76 28.52
N ARG A 320 -9.41 -12.23 28.36
CA ARG A 320 -8.64 -12.07 27.11
C ARG A 320 -8.94 -13.22 26.16
N THR A 321 -9.66 -12.92 25.11
CA THR A 321 -10.01 -13.92 24.09
C THR A 321 -8.77 -14.36 23.30
N SER A 322 -8.46 -15.65 23.34
CA SER A 322 -7.37 -16.23 22.55
C SER A 322 -7.78 -16.46 21.09
N ALA A 323 -6.80 -16.60 20.19
CA ALA A 323 -7.06 -16.90 18.78
C ALA A 323 -7.82 -18.23 18.60
N ILE A 324 -7.60 -19.21 19.46
CA ILE A 324 -8.28 -20.51 19.41
C ILE A 324 -9.76 -20.39 19.85
N GLU A 325 -10.04 -19.58 20.86
CA GLU A 325 -11.41 -19.31 21.31
C GLU A 325 -12.19 -18.54 20.24
N ARG A 326 -11.56 -17.52 19.65
CA ARG A 326 -12.13 -16.78 18.52
C ARG A 326 -12.47 -17.70 17.35
N GLU A 327 -11.56 -18.59 16.93
CA GLU A 327 -11.80 -19.53 15.83
C GLU A 327 -12.94 -20.53 16.17
N ARG A 328 -13.08 -20.93 17.42
CA ARG A 328 -14.18 -21.77 17.86
C ARG A 328 -15.53 -21.04 17.82
N LEU A 329 -15.56 -19.79 18.26
CA LEU A 329 -16.73 -18.93 18.16
C LEU A 329 -17.13 -18.68 16.71
N GLU A 330 -16.18 -18.33 15.83
CA GLU A 330 -16.40 -18.13 14.39
C GLU A 330 -17.00 -19.39 13.73
N ARG A 331 -16.51 -20.58 14.09
CA ARG A 331 -17.07 -21.84 13.58
C ARG A 331 -18.47 -22.16 14.09
N ARG A 332 -18.80 -21.76 15.33
CA ARG A 332 -20.11 -22.05 15.93
C ARG A 332 -21.18 -21.04 15.51
N LEU A 333 -20.83 -19.78 15.44
CA LEU A 333 -21.76 -18.71 15.05
C LEU A 333 -21.92 -18.61 13.52
N GLY A 334 -20.87 -18.99 12.76
CA GLY A 334 -20.93 -19.02 11.29
C GLY A 334 -21.36 -17.68 10.69
N GLU A 335 -22.42 -17.72 9.88
CA GLU A 335 -23.01 -16.53 9.28
C GLU A 335 -24.05 -15.82 10.19
N THR A 336 -24.32 -16.37 11.38
CA THR A 336 -25.33 -15.82 12.30
C THR A 336 -24.90 -14.52 12.94
N ALA A 337 -23.60 -14.34 13.17
CA ALA A 337 -23.03 -13.14 13.77
C ALA A 337 -21.62 -12.88 13.26
N GLN A 338 -21.25 -11.61 13.20
CA GLN A 338 -19.88 -11.19 12.89
C GLN A 338 -19.09 -11.07 14.19
N ILE A 339 -17.88 -11.60 14.18
CA ILE A 339 -16.99 -11.58 15.35
C ILE A 339 -15.79 -10.71 15.03
N HIS A 340 -15.69 -9.63 15.78
CA HIS A 340 -14.56 -8.72 15.71
C HIS A 340 -13.73 -8.79 17.00
N LEU A 341 -12.43 -9.02 16.87
CA LEU A 341 -11.49 -8.91 17.99
C LEU A 341 -10.63 -7.67 17.76
N GLU A 342 -10.80 -6.67 18.62
CA GLU A 342 -10.05 -5.42 18.50
C GLU A 342 -8.55 -5.67 18.78
N GLN A 343 -7.75 -5.66 17.74
CA GLN A 343 -6.31 -5.88 17.81
C GLN A 343 -5.50 -4.60 17.59
N GLY A 344 -6.18 -3.47 17.49
CA GLY A 344 -5.59 -2.21 17.08
C GLY A 344 -5.26 -2.17 15.59
N TYR A 345 -4.71 -1.06 15.15
CA TYR A 345 -4.39 -0.88 13.75
C TYR A 345 -3.38 -1.90 13.24
N GLN A 346 -3.79 -2.69 12.27
CA GLN A 346 -2.93 -3.65 11.58
C GLN A 346 -2.53 -3.09 10.20
N ALA A 347 -1.24 -2.80 10.03
CA ALA A 347 -0.74 -2.32 8.75
C ALA A 347 -0.87 -3.41 7.66
N PRO A 348 -1.45 -3.10 6.50
CA PRO A 348 -1.53 -4.05 5.40
C PRO A 348 -0.13 -4.36 4.86
N THR A 349 0.20 -5.65 4.75
CA THR A 349 1.53 -6.11 4.27
C THR A 349 1.51 -6.57 2.81
N GLY A 350 0.35 -6.55 2.16
CA GLY A 350 0.17 -7.04 0.78
C GLY A 350 1.07 -6.36 -0.26
N TRP A 351 1.43 -5.09 -0.05
CA TRP A 351 2.33 -4.34 -0.91
C TRP A 351 3.76 -4.93 -0.98
N LEU A 352 4.19 -5.66 0.07
CA LEU A 352 5.50 -6.34 0.08
C LEU A 352 5.62 -7.39 -1.03
N TYR A 353 4.53 -8.13 -1.31
CA TYR A 353 4.51 -9.09 -2.42
C TYR A 353 4.68 -8.39 -3.77
N VAL A 354 4.04 -7.24 -3.95
CA VAL A 354 4.17 -6.44 -5.19
C VAL A 354 5.62 -5.98 -5.37
N VAL A 355 6.23 -5.46 -4.32
CA VAL A 355 7.65 -5.04 -4.33
C VAL A 355 8.57 -6.22 -4.62
N ALA A 356 8.34 -7.39 -4.01
CA ALA A 356 9.13 -8.58 -4.26
C ALA A 356 9.07 -9.03 -5.73
N VAL A 357 7.89 -9.01 -6.34
CA VAL A 357 7.72 -9.33 -7.77
C VAL A 357 8.44 -8.31 -8.65
N LEU A 358 8.34 -7.01 -8.35
CA LEU A 358 9.03 -5.96 -9.11
C LEU A 358 10.55 -6.08 -8.99
N VAL A 359 11.08 -6.40 -7.80
CA VAL A 359 12.51 -6.67 -7.60
C VAL A 359 12.95 -7.90 -8.41
N LEU A 360 12.14 -8.95 -8.48
CA LEU A 360 12.42 -10.12 -9.32
C LEU A 360 12.45 -9.76 -10.81
N ILE A 361 11.50 -8.94 -11.29
CA ILE A 361 11.49 -8.43 -12.67
C ILE A 361 12.74 -7.60 -12.94
N ALA A 362 13.13 -6.72 -12.02
CA ALA A 362 14.34 -5.91 -12.13
C ALA A 362 15.60 -6.79 -12.22
N LEU A 363 15.68 -7.84 -11.42
CA LEU A 363 16.77 -8.81 -11.43
C LEU A 363 16.86 -9.56 -12.77
N VAL A 364 15.71 -10.03 -13.28
CA VAL A 364 15.64 -10.68 -14.59
C VAL A 364 16.09 -9.73 -15.69
N GLY A 365 15.69 -8.45 -15.65
CA GLY A 365 16.13 -7.40 -16.57
C GLY A 365 17.64 -7.22 -16.53
N ALA A 366 18.24 -7.11 -15.36
CA ALA A 366 19.67 -6.99 -15.17
C ALA A 366 20.43 -8.22 -15.72
N LEU A 367 19.96 -9.43 -15.42
CA LEU A 367 20.59 -10.68 -15.88
C LEU A 367 20.40 -10.92 -17.39
N ALA A 368 19.33 -10.40 -18.01
CA ALA A 368 19.12 -10.51 -19.46
C ALA A 368 20.25 -9.82 -20.28
N THR A 369 20.92 -8.81 -19.69
CA THR A 369 22.05 -8.12 -20.34
C THR A 369 23.27 -9.01 -20.52
N ILE A 370 23.38 -10.15 -19.79
CA ILE A 370 24.56 -11.03 -19.79
C ILE A 370 24.51 -12.03 -20.95
N ARG A 371 23.35 -12.38 -21.50
CA ARG A 371 23.13 -13.47 -22.45
C ARG A 371 23.71 -13.25 -23.87
N SER A 372 24.67 -12.34 -24.09
CA SER A 372 25.23 -12.13 -25.42
C SER A 372 26.46 -13.02 -25.68
N ALA A 373 26.30 -14.04 -26.54
CA ALA A 373 27.35 -15.05 -26.87
C ALA A 373 28.68 -14.46 -27.38
N ARG A 374 28.65 -13.29 -28.05
CA ARG A 374 29.85 -12.65 -28.60
C ARG A 374 30.79 -12.08 -27.52
N SER A 375 30.25 -11.60 -26.42
CA SER A 375 30.98 -11.10 -25.26
C SER A 375 31.86 -12.21 -24.63
N ARG A 376 31.39 -13.45 -24.66
CA ARG A 376 32.09 -14.58 -24.07
C ARG A 376 33.40 -14.90 -24.75
N ARG A 377 33.45 -14.89 -26.09
CA ARG A 377 34.73 -15.15 -26.85
C ARG A 377 35.75 -14.07 -26.58
N ILE A 378 35.33 -12.82 -26.48
CA ILE A 378 36.18 -11.68 -26.16
C ILE A 378 36.68 -11.79 -24.72
N LEU A 379 35.81 -12.12 -23.76
CA LEU A 379 36.18 -12.27 -22.35
C LEU A 379 37.15 -13.46 -22.12
N LEU A 380 36.93 -14.58 -22.80
CA LEU A 380 37.85 -15.74 -22.73
C LEU A 380 39.26 -15.38 -23.28
N ARG A 381 39.32 -14.56 -24.34
CA ARG A 381 40.61 -14.08 -24.89
C ARG A 381 41.29 -13.05 -23.99
N ALA A 382 40.50 -12.15 -23.37
CA ALA A 382 41.03 -11.09 -22.49
C ALA A 382 41.43 -11.59 -21.09
N GLY A 383 40.77 -12.65 -20.61
CA GLY A 383 41.00 -13.18 -19.25
C GLY A 383 42.03 -14.30 -19.13
N GLY A 384 42.84 -14.56 -20.16
CA GLY A 384 43.83 -15.62 -20.12
C GLY A 384 43.27 -17.03 -19.95
N GLY A 385 41.95 -17.24 -20.22
CA GLY A 385 41.27 -18.53 -20.14
C GLY A 385 40.82 -18.98 -18.74
N SER A 386 41.10 -18.21 -17.67
CA SER A 386 40.69 -18.61 -16.32
C SER A 386 39.19 -18.47 -16.07
N VAL A 387 38.57 -19.51 -15.46
CA VAL A 387 37.12 -19.49 -15.10
C VAL A 387 36.83 -18.39 -14.08
N ALA A 388 37.75 -18.11 -13.18
CA ALA A 388 37.60 -17.07 -12.16
C ALA A 388 37.52 -15.65 -12.78
N ALA A 389 38.39 -15.35 -13.74
CA ALA A 389 38.35 -14.07 -14.47
C ALA A 389 37.03 -13.91 -15.24
N LEU A 390 36.55 -14.98 -15.88
CA LEU A 390 35.26 -14.95 -16.58
C LEU A 390 34.11 -14.66 -15.63
N ARG A 391 34.06 -15.33 -14.47
CA ARG A 391 33.04 -15.10 -13.43
C ARG A 391 33.06 -13.66 -12.92
N PHE A 392 34.22 -13.13 -12.64
CA PHE A 392 34.40 -11.75 -12.21
C PHE A 392 33.88 -10.76 -13.27
N PHE A 393 34.22 -10.91 -14.52
CA PHE A 393 33.75 -10.02 -15.60
C PHE A 393 32.25 -10.09 -15.82
N VAL A 394 31.66 -11.29 -15.75
CA VAL A 394 30.21 -11.47 -15.90
C VAL A 394 29.48 -10.84 -14.70
N GLY A 395 30.01 -11.05 -13.50
CA GLY A 395 29.49 -10.42 -12.28
C GLY A 395 29.56 -8.90 -12.33
N CYS A 396 30.73 -8.32 -12.68
CA CYS A 396 30.90 -6.87 -12.83
C CYS A 396 29.95 -6.28 -13.88
N ARG A 397 29.73 -6.98 -14.99
CA ARG A 397 28.81 -6.53 -16.03
C ARG A 397 27.36 -6.51 -15.53
N ALA A 398 26.94 -7.55 -14.81
CA ALA A 398 25.62 -7.61 -14.19
C ALA A 398 25.45 -6.48 -13.15
N ALA A 399 26.45 -6.31 -12.29
CA ALA A 399 26.46 -5.25 -11.30
C ALA A 399 26.31 -3.86 -11.94
N PHE A 400 27.07 -3.58 -13.00
CA PHE A 400 27.04 -2.27 -13.66
C PHE A 400 25.70 -1.99 -14.35
N SER A 401 25.14 -2.98 -15.04
CA SER A 401 23.82 -2.81 -15.68
C SER A 401 22.71 -2.66 -14.65
N ALA A 402 22.77 -3.43 -13.56
CA ALA A 402 21.83 -3.31 -12.45
C ALA A 402 21.98 -1.95 -11.72
N ALA A 403 23.22 -1.53 -11.40
CA ALA A 403 23.48 -0.27 -10.73
C ALA A 403 22.97 0.94 -11.53
N LEU A 404 23.17 0.94 -12.85
CA LEU A 404 22.65 1.99 -13.71
C LEU A 404 21.12 2.03 -13.70
N GLY A 405 20.48 0.86 -13.85
CA GLY A 405 19.01 0.75 -13.82
C GLY A 405 18.44 1.12 -12.45
N THR A 406 19.06 0.64 -11.36
CA THR A 406 18.60 0.96 -9.99
C THR A 406 18.80 2.41 -9.62
N ALA A 407 19.91 3.04 -9.98
CA ALA A 407 20.16 4.46 -9.68
C ALA A 407 19.13 5.36 -10.37
N MET A 408 18.92 5.17 -11.68
CA MET A 408 17.91 5.93 -12.42
C MET A 408 16.48 5.60 -11.95
N GLY A 409 16.21 4.32 -11.69
CA GLY A 409 14.92 3.87 -11.16
C GLY A 409 14.64 4.45 -9.78
N ALA A 410 15.65 4.52 -8.91
CA ALA A 410 15.50 5.11 -7.59
C ALA A 410 15.21 6.62 -7.65
N CYS A 411 15.94 7.37 -8.48
CA CYS A 411 15.65 8.79 -8.67
C CYS A 411 14.21 9.01 -9.19
N ALA A 412 13.81 8.28 -10.23
CA ALA A 412 12.44 8.38 -10.76
C ALA A 412 11.39 7.92 -9.75
N GLY A 413 11.63 6.80 -9.08
CA GLY A 413 10.71 6.23 -8.08
C GLY A 413 10.53 7.11 -6.86
N CYS A 414 11.58 7.75 -6.35
CA CYS A 414 11.49 8.73 -5.27
C CYS A 414 10.65 9.95 -5.68
N VAL A 415 10.90 10.49 -6.89
CA VAL A 415 10.12 11.62 -7.41
C VAL A 415 8.64 11.24 -7.55
N ILE A 416 8.36 10.10 -8.19
CA ILE A 416 6.99 9.61 -8.37
C ILE A 416 6.32 9.35 -7.02
N GLY A 417 6.99 8.62 -6.12
CA GLY A 417 6.43 8.24 -4.83
C GLY A 417 6.13 9.44 -3.94
N LEU A 418 7.05 10.41 -3.85
CA LEU A 418 6.86 11.61 -3.04
C LEU A 418 5.75 12.51 -3.59
N LEU A 419 5.68 12.69 -4.91
CA LEU A 419 4.61 13.51 -5.52
C LEU A 419 3.25 12.82 -5.46
N LEU A 420 3.19 11.50 -5.65
CA LEU A 420 1.93 10.75 -5.57
C LEU A 420 1.45 10.52 -4.14
N ALA A 421 2.32 10.62 -3.14
CA ALA A 421 1.89 10.55 -1.75
C ALA A 421 0.81 11.59 -1.43
N TRP A 422 0.90 12.80 -2.03
CA TRP A 422 -0.07 13.87 -1.80
C TRP A 422 -1.50 13.50 -2.24
N PRO A 423 -1.76 13.17 -3.51
CA PRO A 423 -3.11 12.80 -3.95
C PRO A 423 -3.60 11.47 -3.35
N MET A 424 -2.70 10.56 -2.95
CA MET A 424 -3.07 9.29 -2.33
C MET A 424 -3.41 9.40 -0.84
N THR A 425 -3.05 10.50 -0.19
CA THR A 425 -3.35 10.78 1.22
C THR A 425 -4.30 11.95 1.41
N THR A 426 -4.99 12.38 0.36
CA THR A 426 -6.01 13.43 0.44
C THR A 426 -7.14 12.99 1.38
N PRO A 427 -7.54 13.82 2.36
CA PRO A 427 -8.68 13.53 3.22
C PRO A 427 -9.98 13.62 2.39
N ILE A 428 -10.95 12.77 2.74
CA ILE A 428 -12.24 12.67 2.02
C ILE A 428 -13.38 13.20 2.90
N ASP A 429 -13.14 13.41 4.18
CA ASP A 429 -14.14 13.86 5.15
C ASP A 429 -14.44 15.37 5.07
N TRP A 430 -15.63 15.75 5.54
CA TRP A 430 -16.09 17.15 5.64
C TRP A 430 -15.27 17.97 6.66
N ASP A 431 -14.71 17.32 7.67
CA ASP A 431 -13.82 17.90 8.68
C ASP A 431 -12.48 17.15 8.62
N PRO A 432 -11.61 17.51 7.66
CA PRO A 432 -10.40 16.75 7.41
C PRO A 432 -9.41 16.92 8.57
N ALA A 433 -9.02 15.79 9.15
CA ALA A 433 -7.92 15.78 10.10
C ALA A 433 -6.62 16.25 9.41
N PRO A 434 -5.70 16.90 10.16
CA PRO A 434 -4.39 17.27 9.64
C PRO A 434 -3.69 16.07 9.03
N ARG A 435 -3.01 16.26 7.88
CA ARG A 435 -2.27 15.18 7.22
C ARG A 435 -1.27 14.54 8.17
N ALA A 436 -1.36 13.23 8.29
CA ALA A 436 -0.41 12.46 9.08
C ALA A 436 1.01 12.59 8.51
N PRO A 437 2.01 13.00 9.29
CA PRO A 437 3.39 12.99 8.85
C PRO A 437 3.84 11.55 8.60
N PHE A 438 4.59 11.34 7.53
CA PHE A 438 5.22 10.05 7.25
C PHE A 438 6.71 10.22 7.01
N GLU A 439 7.48 9.24 7.44
CA GLU A 439 8.92 9.21 7.19
C GLU A 439 9.22 8.38 5.95
N THR A 440 9.97 8.96 5.01
CA THR A 440 10.41 8.23 3.82
C THR A 440 11.33 7.09 4.23
N PRO A 441 11.10 5.84 3.79
CA PRO A 441 11.86 4.66 4.23
C PRO A 441 13.23 4.57 3.52
N TRP A 442 14.13 5.51 3.80
CA TRP A 442 15.45 5.63 3.15
C TRP A 442 16.32 4.38 3.29
N ALA A 443 16.22 3.68 4.44
CA ALA A 443 16.97 2.45 4.66
C ALA A 443 16.57 1.35 3.68
N LEU A 444 15.27 1.18 3.41
CA LEU A 444 14.76 0.20 2.46
C LEU A 444 15.13 0.59 1.02
N ILE A 445 15.03 1.87 0.67
CA ILE A 445 15.43 2.39 -0.64
C ILE A 445 16.94 2.14 -0.86
N ALA A 446 17.78 2.46 0.11
CA ALA A 446 19.21 2.21 0.04
C ALA A 446 19.54 0.71 -0.09
N ALA A 447 18.82 -0.14 0.65
CA ALA A 447 18.96 -1.59 0.55
C ALA A 447 18.61 -2.12 -0.85
N LEU A 448 17.59 -1.58 -1.50
CA LEU A 448 17.24 -1.93 -2.89
C LEU A 448 18.30 -1.46 -3.88
N VAL A 449 18.78 -0.20 -3.74
CA VAL A 449 19.76 0.40 -4.65
C VAL A 449 21.12 -0.29 -4.60
N VAL A 450 21.57 -0.70 -3.42
CA VAL A 450 22.85 -1.38 -3.22
C VAL A 450 22.71 -2.90 -3.34
N GLY A 451 21.65 -3.45 -2.77
CA GLY A 451 21.43 -4.89 -2.68
C GLY A 451 21.18 -5.55 -4.04
N LEU A 452 20.37 -4.93 -4.91
CA LEU A 452 20.04 -5.53 -6.20
C LEU A 452 21.25 -5.65 -7.13
N PRO A 453 22.14 -4.64 -7.30
CA PRO A 453 23.39 -4.80 -8.06
C PRO A 453 24.33 -5.86 -7.47
N ALA A 454 24.46 -5.91 -6.14
CA ALA A 454 25.27 -6.91 -5.46
C ALA A 454 24.72 -8.33 -5.69
N PHE A 455 23.42 -8.50 -5.55
CA PHE A 455 22.75 -9.78 -5.76
C PHE A 455 22.80 -10.23 -7.22
N ALA A 456 22.59 -9.31 -8.18
CA ALA A 456 22.74 -9.59 -9.60
C ALA A 456 24.18 -10.01 -9.96
N ALA A 457 25.19 -9.36 -9.37
CA ALA A 457 26.60 -9.74 -9.52
C ALA A 457 26.87 -11.15 -8.97
N ALA A 458 26.36 -11.45 -7.78
CA ALA A 458 26.55 -12.76 -7.16
C ALA A 458 25.91 -13.88 -8.02
N ILE A 459 24.64 -13.74 -8.41
CA ILE A 459 23.98 -14.73 -9.28
C ILE A 459 24.74 -14.91 -10.59
N ALA A 460 25.19 -13.81 -11.22
CA ALA A 460 25.92 -13.86 -12.47
C ALA A 460 27.28 -14.55 -12.35
N ALA A 461 27.98 -14.35 -11.22
CA ALA A 461 29.28 -14.97 -10.95
C ALA A 461 29.17 -16.47 -10.65
N PHE A 462 28.10 -16.88 -9.97
CA PHE A 462 27.88 -18.28 -9.56
C PHE A 462 27.05 -19.10 -10.57
N ALA A 463 26.49 -18.46 -11.62
CA ALA A 463 25.71 -19.16 -12.62
C ALA A 463 26.54 -20.30 -13.26
N PRO A 464 26.00 -21.54 -13.33
CA PRO A 464 26.73 -22.68 -13.87
C PRO A 464 27.05 -22.44 -15.36
N ALA A 465 28.28 -22.78 -15.75
CA ALA A 465 28.79 -22.58 -17.12
C ALA A 465 27.87 -23.18 -18.22
N ARG A 466 27.09 -24.19 -17.88
CA ARG A 466 26.13 -24.85 -18.79
C ARG A 466 24.96 -23.90 -19.23
N TRP A 467 24.55 -22.98 -18.39
CA TRP A 467 23.50 -21.98 -18.73
C TRP A 467 24.00 -20.97 -19.76
N LEU A 468 25.28 -20.71 -19.76
CA LEU A 468 25.95 -19.82 -20.70
C LEU A 468 26.19 -20.46 -22.08
N THR A 469 26.04 -21.80 -22.20
CA THR A 469 26.40 -22.58 -23.42
C THR A 469 25.19 -23.02 -24.26
N ARG A 470 23.98 -23.02 -23.73
CA ARG A 470 22.81 -23.66 -24.37
C ARG A 470 22.22 -22.92 -25.59
N SER A 471 22.62 -21.68 -25.83
CA SER A 471 22.06 -20.84 -26.90
C SER A 471 22.61 -21.14 -28.32
N ASP A 472 23.74 -21.85 -28.44
CA ASP A 472 24.39 -22.04 -29.75
C ASP A 472 23.83 -23.23 -30.58
N ARG A 473 22.97 -24.07 -30.01
CA ARG A 473 22.44 -25.24 -30.72
C ARG A 473 21.21 -25.00 -31.59
N MET A 474 20.52 -23.86 -31.42
CA MET A 474 19.27 -23.56 -32.17
C MET A 474 19.48 -22.71 -33.43
N SER A 475 20.68 -22.30 -33.76
CA SER A 475 20.96 -21.43 -34.91
C SER A 475 21.98 -22.00 -35.90
N LYS A 476 22.03 -23.33 -36.06
CA LYS A 476 22.65 -23.85 -37.29
C LYS A 476 21.61 -23.71 -38.40
N PRO A 477 21.79 -22.84 -39.41
CA PRO A 477 21.02 -22.92 -40.63
C PRO A 477 21.33 -24.27 -41.26
N THR A 478 20.30 -25.05 -41.52
CA THR A 478 20.39 -26.18 -42.46
C THR A 478 20.81 -25.60 -43.80
N LEU A 479 22.07 -25.85 -44.17
CA LEU A 479 22.54 -25.59 -45.53
C LEU A 479 21.61 -26.32 -46.48
N PRO A 480 21.10 -25.67 -47.52
CA PRO A 480 20.35 -26.40 -48.55
C PRO A 480 21.26 -27.45 -49.19
N PRO A 481 20.73 -28.64 -49.52
CA PRO A 481 21.51 -29.66 -50.18
C PRO A 481 22.08 -29.09 -51.50
N SER A 482 23.37 -29.26 -51.70
CA SER A 482 24.04 -28.93 -52.97
C SER A 482 23.33 -29.60 -54.15
N PRO A 483 23.10 -28.92 -55.27
CA PRO A 483 22.51 -29.53 -56.43
C PRO A 483 23.45 -30.66 -56.94
N VAL A 484 22.91 -31.87 -57.01
CA VAL A 484 23.55 -33.02 -57.62
C VAL A 484 23.71 -32.69 -59.10
N SER A 485 24.95 -32.57 -59.56
CA SER A 485 25.27 -32.57 -61.01
C SER A 485 24.97 -33.92 -61.59
N VAL A 486 23.94 -33.99 -62.40
CA VAL A 486 23.65 -35.17 -63.25
C VAL A 486 24.54 -35.09 -64.51
N PRO A 487 25.18 -36.18 -64.93
CA PRO A 487 26.07 -36.22 -66.07
C PRO A 487 25.37 -36.04 -67.42
#